data_2b4057d7fc859a07e9c4cf31c6b46486
#
_entry.id   2b4057d7fc859a07e9c4cf31c6b46486
#
_cell.length_a   1.000
_cell.length_b   1.000
_cell.length_c   1.000
_cell.angle_alpha   90.00
_cell.angle_beta   90.00
_cell.angle_gamma   90.00
#
_symmetry.space_group_name_H-M   'P 1'
#
loop_
_entity.id
_entity.type
_entity.pdbx_description
1 polymer ?
#
loop_
_entity_poly.entity_id
_entity_poly.type
_entity_poly.pdbx_seq_one_letter_code
_entity_poly.pdbx_strand_id
1 'polypeptide(L)'
;DHLRETIMDWEPHPSFFEVTLALAMAHFYEEKVECLVLETGLGGRLDATNAIGTKHVCVVTPIHYDHTHILGDTLGEIAREKGGIFRRGVPIISAAQLPEVEIALRQAADAVQASISFVSGPYQGELQLPGEHQRANAALAKAAFQVAVAEATESQIQLGLRRTQGPGRFQRFGERYIVDGAHTPAPIEALCATWQDLLGSTKATVVYGCARDKSIEALLEMLGELAARFIFVPILSGRSADPQNLQSLVESGAVAASFRDGLKLAKTHLFQKLLFFK
;
A
#
# COMPACT_ATOMS: atom_id res chain seq x y z
N ASP A 1 -13.77 -0.53 27.29
CA ASP A 1 -13.44 -1.14 28.59
C ASP A 1 -13.58 -2.67 28.55
N HIS A 2 -14.69 -3.22 28.05
CA HIS A 2 -14.94 -4.67 28.01
C HIS A 2 -13.84 -5.49 27.31
N LEU A 3 -13.34 -5.06 26.14
CA LEU A 3 -12.24 -5.73 25.45
C LEU A 3 -10.97 -5.75 26.30
N ARG A 4 -10.65 -4.65 26.97
CA ARG A 4 -9.49 -4.56 27.86
C ARG A 4 -9.58 -5.57 29.00
N GLU A 5 -10.73 -5.67 29.66
CA GLU A 5 -10.95 -6.64 30.73
C GLU A 5 -10.83 -8.08 30.23
N THR A 6 -11.32 -8.35 29.01
CA THR A 6 -11.25 -9.69 28.39
C THR A 6 -9.82 -10.16 28.11
N ILE A 7 -8.93 -9.27 27.65
CA ILE A 7 -7.59 -9.64 27.17
C ILE A 7 -6.47 -9.44 28.21
N MET A 8 -6.78 -8.81 29.35
CA MET A 8 -5.77 -8.35 30.32
C MET A 8 -4.86 -9.45 30.83
N ASP A 9 -5.42 -10.67 31.00
CA ASP A 9 -4.71 -11.83 31.54
C ASP A 9 -4.30 -12.86 30.46
N TRP A 10 -4.40 -12.49 29.17
CA TRP A 10 -4.04 -13.42 28.10
C TRP A 10 -2.51 -13.51 27.93
N GLU A 11 -2.02 -14.76 27.82
CA GLU A 11 -0.62 -15.06 27.49
C GLU A 11 -0.56 -16.02 26.27
N PRO A 12 0.07 -15.61 25.17
CA PRO A 12 0.69 -14.31 24.94
C PRO A 12 -0.36 -13.19 24.80
N HIS A 13 0.00 -11.97 25.21
CA HIS A 13 -0.86 -10.80 25.04
C HIS A 13 -1.06 -10.50 23.54
N PRO A 14 -2.28 -10.16 23.10
CA PRO A 14 -2.55 -9.81 21.70
C PRO A 14 -1.70 -8.65 21.23
N SER A 15 -1.28 -8.70 19.97
CA SER A 15 -0.57 -7.60 19.31
C SER A 15 -1.46 -6.37 19.17
N PHE A 16 -0.82 -5.21 18.95
CA PHE A 16 -1.56 -3.97 18.67
C PHE A 16 -2.51 -4.11 17.48
N PHE A 17 -2.09 -4.83 16.43
CA PHE A 17 -2.93 -5.05 15.26
C PHE A 17 -4.17 -5.91 15.58
N GLU A 18 -4.01 -6.99 16.32
CA GLU A 18 -5.11 -7.86 16.75
C GLU A 18 -6.14 -7.12 17.63
N VAL A 19 -5.65 -6.31 18.58
CA VAL A 19 -6.53 -5.48 19.42
C VAL A 19 -7.27 -4.45 18.57
N THR A 20 -6.59 -3.79 17.64
CA THR A 20 -7.19 -2.79 16.75
C THR A 20 -8.24 -3.43 15.84
N LEU A 21 -7.95 -4.61 15.30
CA LEU A 21 -8.92 -5.35 14.48
C LEU A 21 -10.16 -5.73 15.30
N ALA A 22 -9.99 -6.24 16.52
CA ALA A 22 -11.11 -6.58 17.39
C ALA A 22 -12.00 -5.38 17.70
N LEU A 23 -11.41 -4.22 17.99
CA LEU A 23 -12.13 -2.94 18.17
C LEU A 23 -12.89 -2.52 16.91
N ALA A 24 -12.24 -2.62 15.75
CA ALA A 24 -12.87 -2.31 14.47
C ALA A 24 -14.07 -3.23 14.20
N MET A 25 -13.92 -4.54 14.44
CA MET A 25 -15.01 -5.50 14.25
C MET A 25 -16.18 -5.23 15.19
N ALA A 26 -15.93 -4.91 16.47
CA ALA A 26 -16.98 -4.52 17.40
C ALA A 26 -17.73 -3.27 16.94
N HIS A 27 -16.99 -2.24 16.49
CA HIS A 27 -17.58 -1.01 15.96
C HIS A 27 -18.42 -1.28 14.70
N PHE A 28 -17.93 -2.07 13.74
CA PHE A 28 -18.67 -2.42 12.53
C PHE A 28 -19.95 -3.21 12.84
N TYR A 29 -19.91 -4.06 13.85
CA TYR A 29 -21.09 -4.77 14.32
C TYR A 29 -22.15 -3.82 14.92
N GLU A 30 -21.71 -2.87 15.76
CA GLU A 30 -22.59 -1.85 16.36
C GLU A 30 -23.22 -0.94 15.29
N GLU A 31 -22.41 -0.52 14.29
CA GLU A 31 -22.85 0.31 13.16
C GLU A 31 -23.66 -0.45 12.11
N LYS A 32 -23.78 -1.78 12.25
CA LYS A 32 -24.53 -2.66 11.33
C LYS A 32 -24.09 -2.50 9.86
N VAL A 33 -22.77 -2.46 9.63
CA VAL A 33 -22.24 -2.31 8.28
C VAL A 33 -22.68 -3.49 7.40
N GLU A 34 -23.12 -3.20 6.19
CA GLU A 34 -23.60 -4.20 5.23
C GLU A 34 -22.47 -4.84 4.43
N CYS A 35 -21.35 -4.12 4.26
CA CYS A 35 -20.20 -4.59 3.51
C CYS A 35 -18.91 -4.23 4.25
N LEU A 36 -17.99 -5.18 4.32
CA LEU A 36 -16.69 -5.02 4.96
C LEU A 36 -15.58 -5.33 3.99
N VAL A 37 -14.64 -4.39 3.85
CA VAL A 37 -13.40 -4.58 3.10
C VAL A 37 -12.26 -4.67 4.10
N LEU A 38 -11.58 -5.83 4.14
CA LEU A 38 -10.47 -6.10 5.05
C LEU A 38 -9.16 -6.15 4.27
N GLU A 39 -8.24 -5.29 4.61
CA GLU A 39 -6.86 -5.35 4.13
C GLU A 39 -6.03 -6.22 5.09
N THR A 40 -5.30 -7.19 4.53
CA THR A 40 -4.34 -8.00 5.27
C THR A 40 -3.18 -7.13 5.76
N GLY A 41 -2.83 -7.22 7.04
CA GLY A 41 -1.71 -6.46 7.59
C GLY A 41 -0.35 -7.00 7.17
N LEU A 42 -0.17 -8.34 7.23
CA LEU A 42 1.07 -9.01 6.86
C LEU A 42 0.82 -10.45 6.39
N GLY A 43 1.39 -10.78 5.23
CA GLY A 43 1.29 -12.13 4.67
C GLY A 43 -0.14 -12.48 4.27
N GLY A 44 -0.82 -13.30 5.03
CA GLY A 44 -2.21 -13.72 4.83
C GLY A 44 -2.60 -14.90 5.70
N ARG A 45 -1.86 -15.99 5.62
CA ARG A 45 -2.19 -17.26 6.32
C ARG A 45 -2.36 -17.11 7.83
N LEU A 46 -1.48 -16.35 8.46
CA LEU A 46 -1.47 -16.11 9.92
C LEU A 46 -1.91 -14.68 10.28
N ASP A 47 -2.38 -13.90 9.30
CA ASP A 47 -2.85 -12.55 9.58
C ASP A 47 -4.16 -12.58 10.39
N ALA A 48 -4.29 -11.66 11.33
CA ALA A 48 -5.45 -11.59 12.22
C ALA A 48 -6.77 -11.41 11.44
N THR A 49 -6.77 -10.70 10.30
CA THR A 49 -7.96 -10.55 9.43
C THR A 49 -8.46 -11.90 8.90
N ASN A 50 -7.59 -12.90 8.87
CA ASN A 50 -7.93 -14.25 8.41
C ASN A 50 -8.79 -15.04 9.39
N ALA A 51 -8.97 -14.56 10.63
CA ALA A 51 -9.92 -15.10 11.60
C ALA A 51 -11.38 -14.91 11.15
N ILE A 52 -11.65 -13.93 10.27
CA ILE A 52 -12.99 -13.70 9.71
C ILE A 52 -13.27 -14.78 8.67
N GLY A 53 -14.17 -15.69 9.02
CA GLY A 53 -14.44 -16.90 8.23
C GLY A 53 -15.24 -16.66 6.95
N THR A 54 -16.24 -15.78 6.99
CA THR A 54 -17.14 -15.51 5.85
C THR A 54 -16.52 -14.50 4.91
N LYS A 55 -16.34 -14.87 3.65
CA LYS A 55 -15.79 -14.01 2.59
C LYS A 55 -16.63 -14.16 1.32
N HIS A 56 -16.87 -13.07 0.61
CA HIS A 56 -17.56 -13.08 -0.69
C HIS A 56 -16.58 -13.19 -1.85
N VAL A 57 -15.41 -12.59 -1.70
CA VAL A 57 -14.33 -12.61 -2.66
C VAL A 57 -13.00 -12.43 -1.95
N CYS A 58 -11.95 -13.10 -2.42
CA CYS A 58 -10.57 -12.83 -2.02
C CYS A 58 -9.88 -12.06 -3.15
N VAL A 59 -9.13 -11.02 -2.79
CA VAL A 59 -8.44 -10.17 -3.76
C VAL A 59 -6.95 -10.23 -3.52
N VAL A 60 -6.17 -10.39 -4.59
CA VAL A 60 -4.70 -10.41 -4.55
C VAL A 60 -4.16 -9.30 -5.45
N THR A 61 -3.52 -8.31 -4.84
CA THR A 61 -2.78 -7.25 -5.52
C THR A 61 -1.46 -7.79 -6.10
N PRO A 62 -0.69 -7.03 -6.91
CA PRO A 62 0.61 -7.49 -7.38
C PRO A 62 1.53 -7.89 -6.23
N ILE A 63 2.19 -9.03 -6.35
CA ILE A 63 3.10 -9.56 -5.34
C ILE A 63 4.54 -9.23 -5.75
N HIS A 64 5.25 -8.60 -4.82
CA HIS A 64 6.66 -8.23 -4.92
C HIS A 64 7.43 -8.72 -3.69
N TYR A 65 8.76 -8.66 -3.73
CA TYR A 65 9.60 -8.91 -2.57
C TYR A 65 9.34 -7.85 -1.50
N ASP A 66 8.80 -8.27 -0.37
CA ASP A 66 8.64 -7.47 0.83
C ASP A 66 8.56 -8.41 2.04
N HIS A 67 9.05 -7.98 3.19
CA HIS A 67 9.05 -8.77 4.42
C HIS A 67 9.62 -10.19 4.26
N THR A 68 10.67 -10.36 3.46
CA THR A 68 11.25 -11.67 3.11
C THR A 68 11.65 -12.47 4.33
N HIS A 69 12.17 -11.81 5.38
CA HIS A 69 12.53 -12.44 6.66
C HIS A 69 11.35 -13.09 7.42
N ILE A 70 10.10 -12.86 6.99
CA ILE A 70 8.89 -13.44 7.59
C ILE A 70 8.15 -14.31 6.57
N LEU A 71 8.02 -13.83 5.32
CA LEU A 71 7.14 -14.44 4.31
C LEU A 71 7.86 -15.44 3.40
N GLY A 72 9.21 -15.46 3.43
CA GLY A 72 10.03 -16.34 2.61
C GLY A 72 10.91 -15.59 1.61
N ASP A 73 11.92 -16.27 1.11
CA ASP A 73 12.99 -15.71 0.28
C ASP A 73 12.64 -15.70 -1.21
N THR A 74 11.53 -16.34 -1.60
CA THR A 74 11.08 -16.42 -2.99
C THR A 74 9.66 -15.85 -3.16
N LEU A 75 9.37 -15.34 -4.34
CA LEU A 75 8.02 -14.85 -4.66
C LEU A 75 6.96 -15.95 -4.55
N GLY A 76 7.32 -17.20 -4.85
CA GLY A 76 6.44 -18.36 -4.68
C GLY A 76 6.07 -18.63 -3.22
N GLU A 77 7.01 -18.46 -2.28
CA GLU A 77 6.75 -18.58 -0.84
C GLU A 77 5.85 -17.44 -0.36
N ILE A 78 6.18 -16.20 -0.73
CA ILE A 78 5.35 -15.02 -0.41
C ILE A 78 3.93 -15.20 -0.95
N ALA A 79 3.79 -15.73 -2.17
CA ALA A 79 2.48 -15.99 -2.78
C ALA A 79 1.68 -17.05 -2.00
N ARG A 80 2.32 -18.11 -1.50
CA ARG A 80 1.65 -19.13 -0.67
C ARG A 80 1.17 -18.54 0.65
N GLU A 81 1.99 -17.71 1.33
CA GLU A 81 1.57 -17.02 2.56
C GLU A 81 0.37 -16.09 2.31
N LYS A 82 0.38 -15.34 1.20
CA LYS A 82 -0.75 -14.48 0.80
C LYS A 82 -1.97 -15.31 0.39
N GLY A 83 -1.80 -16.41 -0.32
CA GLY A 83 -2.86 -17.36 -0.68
C GLY A 83 -3.54 -18.02 0.53
N GLY A 84 -2.94 -17.97 1.70
CA GLY A 84 -3.52 -18.45 2.95
C GLY A 84 -4.82 -17.75 3.37
N ILE A 85 -5.20 -16.65 2.73
CA ILE A 85 -6.51 -16.02 2.90
C ILE A 85 -7.64 -16.75 2.14
N PHE A 86 -7.31 -17.60 1.18
CA PHE A 86 -8.31 -18.26 0.35
C PHE A 86 -9.21 -19.19 1.18
N ARG A 87 -10.46 -19.33 0.76
CA ARG A 87 -11.46 -20.19 1.42
C ARG A 87 -12.16 -21.05 0.39
N ARG A 88 -12.61 -22.21 0.83
CA ARG A 88 -13.29 -23.20 -0.01
C ARG A 88 -14.46 -22.56 -0.75
N GLY A 89 -14.43 -22.64 -2.09
CA GLY A 89 -15.49 -22.16 -2.96
C GLY A 89 -15.64 -20.65 -3.06
N VAL A 90 -14.78 -19.87 -2.38
CA VAL A 90 -14.80 -18.40 -2.47
C VAL A 90 -14.00 -17.95 -3.71
N PRO A 91 -14.60 -17.20 -4.62
CA PRO A 91 -13.89 -16.69 -5.80
C PRO A 91 -12.67 -15.85 -5.42
N ILE A 92 -11.61 -15.99 -6.21
CA ILE A 92 -10.37 -15.24 -6.05
C ILE A 92 -10.14 -14.38 -7.28
N ILE A 93 -9.93 -13.10 -7.09
CA ILE A 93 -9.58 -12.15 -8.15
C ILE A 93 -8.16 -11.65 -7.88
N SER A 94 -7.25 -11.94 -8.79
CA SER A 94 -5.86 -11.51 -8.70
C SER A 94 -5.54 -10.49 -9.77
N ALA A 95 -4.68 -9.53 -9.44
CA ALA A 95 -3.98 -8.75 -10.45
C ALA A 95 -3.12 -9.67 -11.33
N ALA A 96 -2.65 -9.17 -12.46
CA ALA A 96 -1.60 -9.84 -13.24
C ALA A 96 -0.38 -10.06 -12.35
N GLN A 97 0.25 -11.24 -12.48
CA GLN A 97 1.36 -11.67 -11.64
C GLN A 97 2.52 -12.19 -12.50
N LEU A 98 3.70 -12.27 -11.91
CA LEU A 98 4.79 -13.02 -12.51
C LEU A 98 4.44 -14.52 -12.59
N PRO A 99 4.95 -15.28 -13.58
CA PRO A 99 4.57 -16.68 -13.80
C PRO A 99 4.71 -17.58 -12.56
N GLU A 100 5.80 -17.44 -11.80
CA GLU A 100 6.01 -18.22 -10.56
C GLU A 100 4.98 -17.93 -9.47
N VAL A 101 4.55 -16.65 -9.35
CA VAL A 101 3.51 -16.22 -8.43
C VAL A 101 2.16 -16.78 -8.86
N GLU A 102 1.85 -16.68 -10.15
CA GLU A 102 0.60 -17.22 -10.70
C GLU A 102 0.47 -18.72 -10.45
N ILE A 103 1.54 -19.47 -10.67
CA ILE A 103 1.58 -20.93 -10.39
C ILE A 103 1.28 -21.18 -8.90
N ALA A 104 1.93 -20.47 -7.98
CA ALA A 104 1.74 -20.65 -6.55
C ALA A 104 0.32 -20.29 -6.10
N LEU A 105 -0.26 -19.21 -6.64
CA LEU A 105 -1.64 -18.81 -6.34
C LEU A 105 -2.67 -19.80 -6.90
N ARG A 106 -2.47 -20.34 -8.10
CA ARG A 106 -3.32 -21.41 -8.66
C ARG A 106 -3.29 -22.65 -7.78
N GLN A 107 -2.10 -23.10 -7.37
CA GLN A 107 -1.97 -24.24 -6.45
C GLN A 107 -2.70 -24.00 -5.12
N ALA A 108 -2.59 -22.78 -4.56
CA ALA A 108 -3.30 -22.42 -3.33
C ALA A 108 -4.83 -22.39 -3.53
N ALA A 109 -5.32 -21.94 -4.68
CA ALA A 109 -6.74 -21.93 -5.03
C ALA A 109 -7.29 -23.35 -5.22
N ASP A 110 -6.55 -24.22 -5.93
CA ASP A 110 -6.93 -25.62 -6.14
C ASP A 110 -7.03 -26.38 -4.83
N ALA A 111 -6.10 -26.15 -3.90
CA ALA A 111 -6.08 -26.78 -2.58
C ALA A 111 -7.36 -26.51 -1.77
N VAL A 112 -8.00 -25.35 -1.98
CA VAL A 112 -9.28 -24.99 -1.33
C VAL A 112 -10.48 -25.11 -2.27
N GLN A 113 -10.30 -25.67 -3.45
CA GLN A 113 -11.36 -25.84 -4.46
C GLN A 113 -12.07 -24.50 -4.80
N ALA A 114 -11.30 -23.42 -4.95
CA ALA A 114 -11.78 -22.10 -5.30
C ALA A 114 -11.36 -21.73 -6.73
N SER A 115 -12.23 -21.00 -7.43
CA SER A 115 -11.88 -20.41 -8.73
C SER A 115 -10.96 -19.22 -8.57
N ILE A 116 -9.95 -19.09 -9.42
CA ILE A 116 -9.08 -17.92 -9.49
C ILE A 116 -9.10 -17.31 -10.88
N SER A 117 -9.29 -16.02 -10.97
CA SER A 117 -9.23 -15.23 -12.19
C SER A 117 -8.17 -14.14 -12.09
N PHE A 118 -7.40 -13.94 -13.15
CA PHE A 118 -6.37 -12.90 -13.24
C PHE A 118 -6.88 -11.78 -14.12
N VAL A 119 -6.86 -10.56 -13.57
CA VAL A 119 -7.29 -9.36 -14.30
C VAL A 119 -6.16 -8.90 -15.20
N SER A 120 -6.46 -8.74 -16.48
CA SER A 120 -5.53 -8.24 -17.49
C SER A 120 -5.93 -6.84 -17.96
N GLY A 121 -4.94 -5.99 -18.11
CA GLY A 121 -5.11 -4.62 -18.61
C GLY A 121 -5.63 -3.63 -17.56
N PRO A 122 -5.34 -2.35 -17.79
CA PRO A 122 -5.73 -1.27 -16.91
C PRO A 122 -7.19 -0.83 -17.14
N TYR A 123 -7.82 -0.28 -16.11
CA TYR A 123 -9.11 0.38 -16.21
C TYR A 123 -9.01 1.62 -17.12
N GLN A 124 -9.93 1.73 -18.08
CA GLN A 124 -9.92 2.80 -19.10
C GLN A 124 -10.83 4.00 -18.75
N GLY A 125 -11.59 3.90 -17.65
CA GLY A 125 -12.47 4.98 -17.22
C GLY A 125 -11.75 6.11 -16.48
N GLU A 126 -12.52 7.07 -16.02
CA GLU A 126 -12.03 8.23 -15.27
C GLU A 126 -11.66 7.85 -13.83
N LEU A 127 -10.47 8.29 -13.37
CA LEU A 127 -9.97 8.12 -12.01
C LEU A 127 -9.43 9.43 -11.46
N GLN A 128 -9.59 9.67 -10.16
CA GLN A 128 -8.89 10.77 -9.48
C GLN A 128 -7.47 10.37 -9.04
N LEU A 129 -7.25 9.08 -8.80
CA LEU A 129 -5.93 8.57 -8.44
C LEU A 129 -5.05 8.44 -9.69
N PRO A 130 -3.94 9.16 -9.79
CA PRO A 130 -3.09 9.13 -10.97
C PRO A 130 -2.14 7.94 -10.99
N GLY A 131 -1.65 7.60 -12.18
CA GLY A 131 -0.66 6.56 -12.44
C GLY A 131 -1.25 5.26 -12.96
N GLU A 132 -0.48 4.57 -13.80
CA GLU A 132 -0.89 3.31 -14.42
C GLU A 132 -1.13 2.19 -13.39
N HIS A 133 -0.36 2.18 -12.30
CA HIS A 133 -0.59 1.25 -11.19
C HIS A 133 -1.97 1.44 -10.53
N GLN A 134 -2.49 2.68 -10.49
CA GLN A 134 -3.85 2.94 -9.97
C GLN A 134 -4.93 2.49 -10.96
N ARG A 135 -4.65 2.56 -12.26
CA ARG A 135 -5.53 2.00 -13.28
C ARG A 135 -5.58 0.47 -13.19
N ALA A 136 -4.46 -0.19 -12.92
CA ALA A 136 -4.42 -1.63 -12.65
C ALA A 136 -5.20 -1.99 -11.37
N ASN A 137 -5.01 -1.24 -10.29
CA ASN A 137 -5.76 -1.40 -9.04
C ASN A 137 -7.27 -1.19 -9.25
N ALA A 138 -7.67 -0.21 -10.05
CA ALA A 138 -9.09 0.05 -10.36
C ALA A 138 -9.72 -1.09 -11.19
N ALA A 139 -8.98 -1.67 -12.14
CA ALA A 139 -9.43 -2.85 -12.88
C ALA A 139 -9.65 -4.05 -11.96
N LEU A 140 -8.71 -4.28 -11.03
CA LEU A 140 -8.82 -5.32 -10.01
C LEU A 140 -10.01 -5.09 -9.08
N ALA A 141 -10.18 -3.87 -8.57
CA ALA A 141 -11.29 -3.48 -7.71
C ALA A 141 -12.65 -3.65 -8.42
N LYS A 142 -12.73 -3.24 -9.69
CA LYS A 142 -13.92 -3.44 -10.52
C LYS A 142 -14.30 -4.92 -10.61
N ALA A 143 -13.35 -5.77 -10.99
CA ALA A 143 -13.57 -7.21 -11.14
C ALA A 143 -13.99 -7.86 -9.81
N ALA A 144 -13.34 -7.49 -8.71
CA ALA A 144 -13.68 -8.00 -7.38
C ALA A 144 -15.08 -7.56 -6.94
N PHE A 145 -15.43 -6.30 -7.18
CA PHE A 145 -16.73 -5.76 -6.80
C PHE A 145 -17.88 -6.39 -7.61
N GLN A 146 -17.69 -6.64 -8.91
CA GLN A 146 -18.66 -7.35 -9.76
C GLN A 146 -18.95 -8.78 -9.26
N VAL A 147 -17.95 -9.43 -8.69
CA VAL A 147 -18.11 -10.77 -8.09
C VAL A 147 -18.80 -10.69 -6.73
N ALA A 148 -18.46 -9.69 -5.92
CA ALA A 148 -19.02 -9.54 -4.57
C ALA A 148 -20.45 -9.02 -4.55
N VAL A 149 -20.84 -8.20 -5.53
CA VAL A 149 -22.14 -7.52 -5.65
C VAL A 149 -22.69 -7.74 -7.05
N ALA A 150 -23.41 -8.84 -7.22
CA ALA A 150 -23.90 -9.27 -8.55
C ALA A 150 -24.86 -8.26 -9.22
N GLU A 151 -25.60 -7.49 -8.42
CA GLU A 151 -26.57 -6.49 -8.90
C GLU A 151 -25.94 -5.13 -9.21
N ALA A 152 -24.61 -4.96 -8.97
CA ALA A 152 -23.91 -3.70 -9.23
C ALA A 152 -23.95 -3.34 -10.72
N THR A 153 -24.46 -2.17 -11.02
CA THR A 153 -24.45 -1.64 -12.38
C THR A 153 -23.10 -1.05 -12.75
N GLU A 154 -22.75 -1.08 -14.03
CA GLU A 154 -21.53 -0.47 -14.54
C GLU A 154 -21.43 1.02 -14.16
N SER A 155 -22.55 1.75 -14.19
CA SER A 155 -22.59 3.17 -13.81
C SER A 155 -22.26 3.40 -12.34
N GLN A 156 -22.70 2.51 -11.44
CA GLN A 156 -22.38 2.59 -10.01
C GLN A 156 -20.88 2.33 -9.79
N ILE A 157 -20.32 1.34 -10.46
CA ILE A 157 -18.89 1.02 -10.39
C ILE A 157 -18.05 2.20 -10.89
N GLN A 158 -18.38 2.74 -12.06
CA GLN A 158 -17.68 3.91 -12.62
C GLN A 158 -17.76 5.12 -11.70
N LEU A 159 -18.93 5.38 -11.11
CA LEU A 159 -19.09 6.47 -10.15
C LEU A 159 -18.24 6.28 -8.90
N GLY A 160 -18.19 5.05 -8.36
CA GLY A 160 -17.34 4.70 -7.22
C GLY A 160 -15.86 4.92 -7.52
N LEU A 161 -15.37 4.36 -8.63
CA LEU A 161 -13.96 4.49 -9.05
C LEU A 161 -13.57 5.96 -9.31
N ARG A 162 -14.43 6.73 -9.99
CA ARG A 162 -14.22 8.15 -10.25
C ARG A 162 -14.13 8.98 -8.97
N ARG A 163 -14.82 8.59 -7.89
CA ARG A 163 -14.83 9.29 -6.59
C ARG A 163 -13.76 8.81 -5.62
N THR A 164 -13.07 7.71 -5.96
CA THR A 164 -12.05 7.14 -5.07
C THR A 164 -10.91 8.11 -4.87
N GLN A 165 -10.59 8.37 -3.61
CA GLN A 165 -9.45 9.18 -3.17
C GLN A 165 -8.55 8.31 -2.29
N GLY A 166 -7.25 8.55 -2.34
CA GLY A 166 -6.27 7.86 -1.51
C GLY A 166 -5.34 8.86 -0.82
N PRO A 167 -5.51 9.12 0.49
CA PRO A 167 -4.56 9.94 1.21
C PRO A 167 -3.13 9.39 1.07
N GLY A 168 -2.19 10.27 0.67
CA GLY A 168 -0.81 9.85 0.45
C GLY A 168 -0.59 8.94 -0.78
N ARG A 169 -1.44 9.00 -1.80
CA ARG A 169 -1.25 8.35 -3.10
C ARG A 169 -1.17 9.42 -4.19
N PHE A 170 0.03 9.93 -4.45
CA PHE A 170 0.29 11.09 -5.29
C PHE A 170 -0.66 12.27 -4.98
N GLN A 171 -0.97 12.43 -3.69
CA GLN A 171 -1.97 13.37 -3.22
C GLN A 171 -1.46 14.79 -3.42
N ARG A 172 -2.22 15.59 -4.18
CA ARG A 172 -1.87 16.99 -4.45
C ARG A 172 -2.54 17.92 -3.44
N PHE A 173 -1.77 18.88 -2.93
CA PHE A 173 -2.26 20.02 -2.16
C PHE A 173 -1.90 21.30 -2.91
N GLY A 174 -2.89 21.86 -3.60
CA GLY A 174 -2.68 22.92 -4.56
C GLY A 174 -1.75 22.48 -5.71
N GLU A 175 -1.03 23.43 -6.28
CA GLU A 175 -0.16 23.14 -7.41
C GLU A 175 1.26 22.71 -7.03
N ARG A 176 1.66 22.89 -5.77
CA ARG A 176 3.06 22.78 -5.35
C ARG A 176 3.38 21.52 -4.56
N TYR A 177 2.44 21.03 -3.78
CA TYR A 177 2.72 19.95 -2.82
C TYR A 177 2.16 18.64 -3.32
N ILE A 178 2.99 17.60 -3.23
CA ILE A 178 2.60 16.22 -3.50
C ILE A 178 3.01 15.39 -2.29
N VAL A 179 2.09 14.54 -1.81
CA VAL A 179 2.34 13.61 -0.71
C VAL A 179 2.15 12.19 -1.25
N ASP A 180 3.14 11.35 -1.02
CA ASP A 180 3.08 9.94 -1.38
C ASP A 180 3.62 9.06 -0.25
N GLY A 181 3.06 7.86 -0.12
CA GLY A 181 3.42 6.87 0.90
C GLY A 181 4.35 5.77 0.39
N ALA A 182 4.91 5.90 -0.81
CA ALA A 182 5.85 4.93 -1.36
C ALA A 182 7.09 4.81 -0.47
N HIS A 183 7.46 3.57 -0.08
CA HIS A 183 8.57 3.32 0.85
C HIS A 183 9.29 1.99 0.59
N THR A 184 8.98 1.34 -0.54
CA THR A 184 9.67 0.15 -1.06
C THR A 184 9.93 0.34 -2.55
N PRO A 185 10.83 -0.44 -3.19
CA PRO A 185 11.24 -0.20 -4.57
C PRO A 185 10.08 -0.09 -5.56
N ALA A 186 9.19 -1.07 -5.63
CA ALA A 186 8.10 -1.07 -6.61
C ALA A 186 7.13 0.13 -6.48
N PRO A 187 6.65 0.55 -5.29
CA PRO A 187 5.90 1.80 -5.13
C PRO A 187 6.67 3.06 -5.52
N ILE A 188 7.98 3.14 -5.25
CA ILE A 188 8.80 4.29 -5.67
C ILE A 188 8.94 4.33 -7.19
N GLU A 189 9.16 3.18 -7.84
CA GLU A 189 9.16 3.08 -9.30
C GLU A 189 7.84 3.58 -9.91
N ALA A 190 6.70 3.14 -9.35
CA ALA A 190 5.38 3.60 -9.76
C ALA A 190 5.17 5.11 -9.56
N LEU A 191 5.72 5.67 -8.46
CA LEU A 191 5.71 7.11 -8.21
C LEU A 191 6.56 7.85 -9.23
N CYS A 192 7.79 7.40 -9.53
CA CYS A 192 8.66 8.01 -10.53
C CYS A 192 8.03 8.00 -11.92
N ALA A 193 7.43 6.87 -12.33
CA ALA A 193 6.69 6.77 -13.58
C ALA A 193 5.51 7.77 -13.62
N THR A 194 4.70 7.82 -12.56
CA THR A 194 3.59 8.76 -12.45
C THR A 194 4.05 10.22 -12.48
N TRP A 195 5.18 10.50 -11.85
CA TRP A 195 5.80 11.82 -11.89
C TRP A 195 6.20 12.20 -13.30
N GLN A 196 6.89 11.31 -13.99
CA GLN A 196 7.33 11.53 -15.39
C GLN A 196 6.14 11.79 -16.31
N ASP A 197 5.07 11.00 -16.18
CA ASP A 197 3.85 11.15 -17.01
C ASP A 197 3.15 12.48 -16.80
N LEU A 198 3.06 12.95 -15.56
CA LEU A 198 2.26 14.14 -15.22
C LEU A 198 3.04 15.43 -15.16
N LEU A 199 4.33 15.37 -14.89
CA LEU A 199 5.18 16.53 -14.61
C LEU A 199 6.44 16.56 -15.48
N GLY A 200 6.68 15.53 -16.29
CA GLY A 200 7.82 15.41 -17.19
C GLY A 200 9.15 15.58 -16.47
N SER A 201 10.02 16.41 -17.00
CA SER A 201 11.35 16.69 -16.45
C SER A 201 11.35 17.64 -15.24
N THR A 202 10.18 18.01 -14.71
CA THR A 202 10.10 18.88 -13.53
C THR A 202 10.76 18.20 -12.34
N LYS A 203 11.70 18.88 -11.68
CA LYS A 203 12.36 18.38 -10.49
C LYS A 203 11.67 18.87 -9.22
N ALA A 204 11.82 18.09 -8.15
CA ALA A 204 11.25 18.38 -6.84
C ALA A 204 12.31 18.65 -5.77
N THR A 205 11.95 19.43 -4.75
CA THR A 205 12.55 19.28 -3.44
C THR A 205 11.85 18.13 -2.72
N VAL A 206 12.58 17.07 -2.43
CA VAL A 206 12.07 15.85 -1.79
C VAL A 206 12.30 15.95 -0.29
N VAL A 207 11.22 15.99 0.51
CA VAL A 207 11.30 15.87 1.98
C VAL A 207 11.10 14.41 2.33
N TYR A 208 12.13 13.77 2.86
CA TYR A 208 12.20 12.31 3.03
C TYR A 208 12.56 11.91 4.46
N GLY A 209 11.85 10.92 4.96
CA GLY A 209 12.17 10.22 6.20
C GLY A 209 11.72 8.76 6.08
N CYS A 210 12.48 7.83 6.62
CA CYS A 210 12.17 6.40 6.55
C CYS A 210 12.59 5.65 7.80
N ALA A 211 12.16 4.39 7.90
CA ALA A 211 12.65 3.46 8.89
C ALA A 211 14.03 2.90 8.46
N ARG A 212 14.87 2.58 9.44
CA ARG A 212 16.26 2.13 9.24
C ARG A 212 16.41 0.74 8.60
N ASP A 213 15.33 -0.02 8.54
CA ASP A 213 15.28 -1.39 8.06
C ASP A 213 14.97 -1.49 6.54
N LYS A 214 15.11 -0.39 5.81
CA LYS A 214 14.86 -0.32 4.36
C LYS A 214 16.17 -0.32 3.55
N SER A 215 16.08 -0.72 2.29
CA SER A 215 17.20 -0.63 1.33
C SER A 215 17.36 0.82 0.86
N ILE A 216 17.85 1.69 1.74
CA ILE A 216 17.78 3.14 1.62
C ILE A 216 18.51 3.65 0.38
N GLU A 217 19.71 3.14 0.11
CA GLU A 217 20.56 3.56 -1.00
C GLU A 217 19.81 3.42 -2.35
N ALA A 218 19.23 2.25 -2.59
CA ALA A 218 18.48 2.00 -3.82
C ALA A 218 17.25 2.92 -3.96
N LEU A 219 16.55 3.21 -2.85
CA LEU A 219 15.40 4.10 -2.85
C LEU A 219 15.79 5.54 -3.15
N LEU A 220 16.92 6.01 -2.59
CA LEU A 220 17.42 7.37 -2.84
C LEU A 220 17.95 7.53 -4.26
N GLU A 221 18.58 6.50 -4.83
CA GLU A 221 19.00 6.47 -6.24
C GLU A 221 17.78 6.66 -7.17
N MET A 222 16.74 5.86 -6.99
CA MET A 222 15.52 5.97 -7.78
C MET A 222 14.86 7.35 -7.64
N LEU A 223 14.74 7.89 -6.42
CA LEU A 223 14.19 9.20 -6.16
C LEU A 223 15.06 10.34 -6.70
N GLY A 224 16.36 10.12 -6.85
CA GLY A 224 17.31 11.05 -7.45
C GLY A 224 16.93 11.46 -8.88
N GLU A 225 16.26 10.58 -9.61
CA GLU A 225 15.76 10.88 -10.96
C GLU A 225 14.79 12.06 -11.00
N LEU A 226 13.99 12.25 -9.95
CA LEU A 226 13.02 13.34 -9.85
C LEU A 226 13.45 14.45 -8.87
N ALA A 227 14.47 14.23 -8.04
CA ALA A 227 14.92 15.19 -7.06
C ALA A 227 15.84 16.26 -7.66
N ALA A 228 15.59 17.53 -7.31
CA ALA A 228 16.59 18.60 -7.42
C ALA A 228 17.47 18.68 -6.16
N ARG A 229 16.88 18.31 -5.01
CA ARG A 229 17.54 18.21 -3.71
C ARG A 229 16.70 17.40 -2.75
N PHE A 230 17.35 16.87 -1.71
CA PHE A 230 16.69 16.21 -0.58
C PHE A 230 16.69 17.08 0.67
N ILE A 231 15.66 16.92 1.50
CA ILE A 231 15.62 17.40 2.89
C ILE A 231 15.24 16.21 3.75
N PHE A 232 16.18 15.73 4.54
CA PHE A 232 16.00 14.58 5.40
C PHE A 232 15.42 14.98 6.75
N VAL A 233 14.41 14.25 7.20
CA VAL A 233 13.69 14.49 8.46
C VAL A 233 13.54 13.19 9.24
N PRO A 234 13.52 13.23 10.58
CA PRO A 234 13.17 12.05 11.36
C PRO A 234 11.68 11.72 11.21
N ILE A 235 11.36 10.43 11.23
CA ILE A 235 9.96 9.97 11.40
C ILE A 235 9.64 9.80 12.89
N LEU A 236 8.36 9.93 13.24
CA LEU A 236 7.88 9.74 14.63
C LEU A 236 7.81 8.25 14.99
N SER A 237 8.96 7.60 15.02
CA SER A 237 9.10 6.17 15.32
C SER A 237 10.46 5.90 15.94
N GLY A 238 10.52 4.98 16.90
CA GLY A 238 11.79 4.47 17.44
C GLY A 238 12.66 3.76 16.39
N ARG A 239 12.11 3.47 15.20
CA ARG A 239 12.84 2.88 14.06
C ARG A 239 13.30 3.91 13.04
N SER A 240 13.20 5.21 13.32
CA SER A 240 13.65 6.25 12.40
C SER A 240 15.10 6.04 11.97
N ALA A 241 15.40 6.13 10.67
CA ALA A 241 16.73 6.32 10.18
C ALA A 241 17.25 7.69 10.63
N ASP A 242 18.57 7.79 10.85
CA ASP A 242 19.21 9.06 11.18
C ASP A 242 19.28 9.95 9.93
N PRO A 243 18.67 11.16 9.94
CA PRO A 243 18.71 12.07 8.82
C PRO A 243 20.11 12.48 8.36
N GLN A 244 21.11 12.49 9.25
CA GLN A 244 22.50 12.80 8.90
C GLN A 244 23.13 11.66 8.08
N ASN A 245 22.85 10.41 8.45
CA ASN A 245 23.28 9.26 7.68
C ASN A 245 22.63 9.26 6.27
N LEU A 246 21.34 9.60 6.17
CA LEU A 246 20.67 9.73 4.89
C LEU A 246 21.28 10.83 4.01
N GLN A 247 21.67 11.96 4.61
CA GLN A 247 22.30 13.06 3.89
C GLN A 247 23.65 12.64 3.27
N SER A 248 24.42 11.79 3.96
CA SER A 248 25.72 11.33 3.46
C SER A 248 25.63 10.43 2.21
N LEU A 249 24.44 9.94 1.87
CA LEU A 249 24.18 9.07 0.71
C LEU A 249 23.85 9.84 -0.57
N VAL A 250 23.73 11.16 -0.50
CA VAL A 250 23.35 12.00 -1.65
C VAL A 250 24.27 13.22 -1.79
N GLU A 251 24.46 13.69 -3.04
CA GLU A 251 25.31 14.86 -3.28
C GLU A 251 24.64 16.17 -2.83
N SER A 252 23.31 16.28 -2.95
CA SER A 252 22.55 17.48 -2.61
C SER A 252 21.47 17.21 -1.59
N GLY A 253 21.79 17.42 -0.33
CA GLY A 253 20.87 17.16 0.79
C GLY A 253 21.03 18.18 1.92
N ALA A 254 19.96 18.36 2.68
CA ALA A 254 19.95 19.09 3.94
C ALA A 254 19.22 18.26 5.00
N VAL A 255 19.50 18.53 6.27
CA VAL A 255 18.81 17.91 7.41
C VAL A 255 17.92 18.93 8.10
N ALA A 256 16.75 18.52 8.53
CA ALA A 256 15.87 19.31 9.39
C ALA A 256 15.47 18.51 10.64
N ALA A 257 15.29 19.21 11.75
CA ALA A 257 15.01 18.59 13.04
C ALA A 257 13.61 17.96 13.13
N SER A 258 12.70 18.39 12.26
CA SER A 258 11.34 17.86 12.19
C SER A 258 10.78 18.00 10.78
N PHE A 259 9.68 17.27 10.52
CA PHE A 259 8.93 17.44 9.28
C PHE A 259 8.48 18.90 9.07
N ARG A 260 8.03 19.57 10.13
CA ARG A 260 7.63 20.99 10.08
C ARG A 260 8.78 21.89 9.65
N ASP A 261 9.98 21.66 10.17
CA ASP A 261 11.16 22.45 9.81
C ASP A 261 11.66 22.12 8.41
N GLY A 262 11.56 20.85 8.00
CA GLY A 262 11.78 20.45 6.61
C GLY A 262 10.86 21.17 5.63
N LEU A 263 9.57 21.32 5.97
CA LEU A 263 8.63 22.11 5.18
C LEU A 263 9.02 23.60 5.08
N LYS A 264 9.47 24.21 6.20
CA LYS A 264 9.92 25.60 6.18
C LYS A 264 11.15 25.75 5.25
N LEU A 265 12.11 24.85 5.39
CA LEU A 265 13.33 24.84 4.58
C LEU A 265 13.01 24.62 3.09
N ALA A 266 12.05 23.76 2.78
CA ALA A 266 11.61 23.51 1.40
C ALA A 266 10.94 24.75 0.76
N LYS A 267 10.23 25.57 1.54
CA LYS A 267 9.53 26.78 1.07
C LYS A 267 10.45 27.90 0.66
N THR A 268 11.70 27.93 1.13
CA THR A 268 12.68 29.00 0.77
C THR A 268 13.08 28.95 -0.70
N HIS A 269 12.79 27.87 -1.41
CA HIS A 269 13.09 27.71 -2.83
C HIS A 269 11.80 27.90 -3.66
N LEU A 270 11.65 29.07 -4.25
CA LEU A 270 10.55 29.43 -5.13
C LEU A 270 10.60 28.58 -6.43
N PHE A 271 9.42 28.07 -6.86
CA PHE A 271 9.17 27.35 -8.13
C PHE A 271 9.46 25.84 -8.22
N GLN A 272 9.81 25.15 -7.14
CA GLN A 272 9.93 23.68 -7.18
C GLN A 272 8.68 23.00 -6.63
N LYS A 273 8.32 21.84 -7.20
CA LYS A 273 7.36 20.93 -6.59
C LYS A 273 7.95 20.37 -5.28
N LEU A 274 7.12 20.14 -4.30
CA LEU A 274 7.51 19.55 -3.04
C LEU A 274 6.90 18.14 -2.95
N LEU A 275 7.75 17.15 -2.78
CA LEU A 275 7.35 15.76 -2.63
C LEU A 275 7.66 15.30 -1.20
N PHE A 276 6.67 14.70 -0.55
CA PHE A 276 6.76 14.24 0.83
C PHE A 276 6.54 12.73 0.89
N PHE A 277 7.35 12.08 1.72
CA PHE A 277 7.22 10.66 2.04
C PHE A 277 6.90 10.49 3.53
N LYS A 278 6.15 9.43 3.81
CA LYS A 278 5.76 9.06 5.18
C LYS A 278 6.55 7.86 5.65
#